data_41277d8a6f62f8e4dcbadd4fc5aec1fe
#
_entry.id   41277d8a6f62f8e4dcbadd4fc5aec1fe
#
_cell.length_a   1.000
_cell.length_b   1.000
_cell.length_c   1.000
_cell.angle_alpha   90.00
_cell.angle_beta   90.00
_cell.angle_gamma   90.00
#
_symmetry.space_group_name_H-M   'P 1'
#
loop_
_entity.id
_entity.type
_entity.pdbx_description
1 polymer ?
#
loop_
_entity_poly.entity_id
_entity_poly.type
_entity_poly.pdbx_seq_one_letter_code
_entity_poly.pdbx_strand_id
1 'polypeptide(L)'
;FDYRLAMNIPDFWIKLIKEERDENWKPSSILWELTNRRTDERSVSYCESHDQALVGDKTIIFRLVDADMYWHFKKGDENGTVERGIALHKMIRLVTASTIDGGYLNFMGNEFGHPEWIDFPREGNGWSYKYARRQWNLVDNKDLLYHCLGDFDGAMLANFSPGQ
;
A
#
# COMPACT_ATOMS: atom_id res chain seq x y z
N PHE A 1 16.34 -21.07 -6.26
CA PHE A 1 15.19 -20.17 -6.44
C PHE A 1 15.67 -18.92 -7.17
N ASP A 2 14.90 -18.46 -8.14
CA ASP A 2 15.28 -17.29 -8.95
C ASP A 2 14.95 -15.97 -8.26
N TYR A 3 13.93 -15.96 -7.39
CA TYR A 3 13.45 -14.78 -6.66
C TYR A 3 13.07 -15.11 -5.22
N ARG A 4 13.21 -14.14 -4.34
CA ARG A 4 12.76 -14.18 -2.94
C ARG A 4 11.81 -13.00 -2.64
N LEU A 5 10.81 -13.22 -1.80
CA LEU A 5 9.98 -12.13 -1.28
C LEU A 5 10.79 -11.31 -0.25
N ALA A 6 10.83 -9.99 -0.43
CA ALA A 6 11.48 -9.07 0.49
C ALA A 6 10.58 -8.74 1.68
N MET A 7 10.41 -9.72 2.57
CA MET A 7 9.48 -9.65 3.72
C MET A 7 9.84 -8.56 4.75
N ASN A 8 11.10 -8.11 4.76
CA ASN A 8 11.52 -7.02 5.64
C ASN A 8 10.91 -5.66 5.26
N ILE A 9 10.58 -5.45 3.98
CA ILE A 9 10.11 -4.15 3.48
C ILE A 9 8.74 -3.76 4.06
N PRO A 10 7.68 -4.60 3.99
CA PRO A 10 6.42 -4.24 4.59
C PRO A 10 6.50 -4.05 6.11
N ASP A 11 7.27 -4.88 6.81
CA ASP A 11 7.46 -4.74 8.26
C ASP A 11 8.17 -3.43 8.61
N PHE A 12 9.15 -3.04 7.81
CA PHE A 12 9.83 -1.75 7.95
C PHE A 12 8.88 -0.57 7.78
N TRP A 13 8.05 -0.57 6.72
CA TRP A 13 7.09 0.51 6.51
C TRP A 13 6.06 0.61 7.62
N ILE A 14 5.53 -0.52 8.08
CA ILE A 14 4.58 -0.54 9.20
C ILE A 14 5.22 0.01 10.47
N LYS A 15 6.44 -0.43 10.78
CA LYS A 15 7.17 0.05 11.95
C LYS A 15 7.42 1.55 11.86
N LEU A 16 7.89 2.04 10.72
CA LEU A 16 8.18 3.46 10.51
C LEU A 16 6.93 4.32 10.69
N ILE A 17 5.79 3.93 10.10
CA ILE A 17 4.51 4.64 10.24
C ILE A 17 4.01 4.63 11.69
N LYS A 18 4.23 3.56 12.44
CA LYS A 18 3.73 3.43 13.81
C LYS A 18 4.58 4.15 14.85
N GLU A 19 5.88 4.17 14.66
CA GLU A 19 6.83 4.59 15.71
C GLU A 19 7.40 5.98 15.47
N GLU A 20 7.40 6.47 14.22
CA GLU A 20 8.06 7.71 13.86
C GLU A 20 7.11 8.69 13.16
N ARG A 21 7.27 9.97 13.48
CA ARG A 21 6.65 11.03 12.69
C ARG A 21 7.35 11.16 11.35
N ASP A 22 6.62 11.44 10.29
CA ASP A 22 7.16 11.54 8.92
C ASP A 22 8.24 12.61 8.77
N GLU A 23 8.18 13.72 9.52
CA GLU A 23 9.26 14.72 9.55
C GLU A 23 10.60 14.19 10.07
N ASN A 24 10.59 13.08 10.78
CA ASN A 24 11.79 12.44 11.33
C ASN A 24 12.32 11.30 10.46
N TRP A 25 11.63 10.96 9.38
CA TRP A 25 12.05 9.87 8.51
C TRP A 25 13.38 10.21 7.83
N LYS A 26 14.30 9.26 7.84
CA LYS A 26 15.65 9.41 7.27
C LYS A 26 15.71 8.74 5.90
N PRO A 27 15.82 9.50 4.80
CA PRO A 27 15.86 8.92 3.45
C PRO A 27 16.98 7.89 3.27
N SER A 28 18.14 8.09 3.89
CA SER A 28 19.24 7.14 3.85
C SER A 28 18.91 5.79 4.50
N SER A 29 18.18 5.81 5.61
CA SER A 29 17.74 4.57 6.28
C SER A 29 16.67 3.86 5.47
N ILE A 30 15.76 4.60 4.85
CA ILE A 30 14.74 4.06 3.95
C ILE A 30 15.42 3.39 2.76
N LEU A 31 16.32 4.09 2.08
CA LEU A 31 17.04 3.55 0.93
C LEU A 31 17.82 2.29 1.30
N TRP A 32 18.52 2.32 2.44
CA TRP A 32 19.28 1.17 2.91
C TRP A 32 18.37 -0.06 3.12
N GLU A 33 17.25 0.10 3.80
CA GLU A 33 16.33 -1.00 4.06
C GLU A 33 15.72 -1.59 2.78
N LEU A 34 15.36 -0.73 1.83
CA LEU A 34 14.79 -1.14 0.54
C LEU A 34 15.80 -1.82 -0.38
N THR A 35 17.10 -1.54 -0.22
CA THR A 35 18.16 -2.04 -1.09
C THR A 35 19.09 -3.06 -0.40
N ASN A 36 18.91 -3.30 0.90
CA ASN A 36 19.73 -4.24 1.66
C ASN A 36 19.38 -5.68 1.31
N ARG A 37 20.13 -6.23 0.38
CA ARG A 37 19.98 -7.60 -0.12
C ARG A 37 21.34 -8.23 -0.43
N ARG A 38 21.38 -9.55 -0.55
CA ARG A 38 22.58 -10.28 -0.94
C ARG A 38 22.90 -10.00 -2.42
N THR A 39 24.18 -10.02 -2.77
CA THR A 39 24.69 -9.61 -4.09
C THR A 39 24.07 -10.38 -5.26
N ASP A 40 23.80 -11.68 -5.08
CA ASP A 40 23.29 -12.55 -6.15
C ASP A 40 21.82 -12.94 -5.95
N GLU A 41 21.09 -12.18 -5.12
CA GLU A 41 19.72 -12.50 -4.77
C GLU A 41 18.76 -11.48 -5.35
N ARG A 42 17.94 -11.90 -6.31
CA ARG A 42 16.83 -11.11 -6.81
C ARG A 42 15.66 -11.18 -5.83
N SER A 43 15.00 -10.06 -5.59
CA SER A 43 13.86 -9.99 -4.70
C SER A 43 12.63 -9.39 -5.34
N VAL A 44 11.48 -9.86 -4.90
CA VAL A 44 10.19 -9.23 -5.16
C VAL A 44 9.90 -8.31 -3.99
N SER A 45 9.86 -7.01 -4.26
CA SER A 45 9.62 -5.97 -3.26
C SER A 45 8.13 -5.63 -3.20
N TYR A 46 7.64 -5.25 -2.03
CA TYR A 46 6.24 -4.86 -1.84
C TYR A 46 6.09 -4.02 -0.57
N CYS A 47 5.07 -3.15 -0.55
CA CYS A 47 4.77 -2.32 0.61
C CYS A 47 3.93 -3.06 1.65
N GLU A 48 2.96 -3.82 1.17
CA GLU A 48 2.05 -4.64 1.96
C GLU A 48 1.52 -5.79 1.12
N SER A 49 1.17 -6.89 1.78
CA SER A 49 0.54 -8.05 1.18
C SER A 49 -0.76 -8.39 1.92
N HIS A 50 -1.32 -9.56 1.63
CA HIS A 50 -2.43 -10.11 2.39
C HIS A 50 -2.10 -10.29 3.88
N ASP A 51 -0.84 -10.57 4.23
CA ASP A 51 -0.45 -10.80 5.63
C ASP A 51 -0.69 -9.56 6.48
N GLN A 52 -0.31 -8.37 6.00
CA GLN A 52 -0.55 -7.12 6.71
C GLN A 52 -2.03 -6.70 6.65
N ALA A 53 -2.66 -6.88 5.49
CA ALA A 53 -4.03 -6.43 5.26
C ALA A 53 -5.12 -7.34 5.86
N LEU A 54 -4.83 -8.64 6.05
CA LEU A 54 -5.79 -9.64 6.51
C LEU A 54 -5.50 -10.18 7.91
N VAL A 55 -4.26 -10.54 8.14
CA VAL A 55 -3.86 -11.32 9.31
C VAL A 55 -3.25 -10.44 10.39
N GLY A 56 -2.49 -9.46 9.96
CA GLY A 56 -1.68 -8.69 10.87
C GLY A 56 -2.41 -7.56 11.54
N ASP A 57 -3.17 -6.73 10.81
CA ASP A 57 -3.70 -5.50 11.39
C ASP A 57 -4.52 -4.66 10.38
N LYS A 58 -3.92 -3.60 9.82
CA LYS A 58 -4.55 -2.60 8.97
C LYS A 58 -3.74 -2.41 7.68
N THR A 59 -4.41 -2.02 6.61
CA THR A 59 -3.73 -1.55 5.40
C THR A 59 -2.89 -0.30 5.69
N ILE A 60 -1.86 -0.06 4.89
CA ILE A 60 -1.01 1.14 5.03
C ILE A 60 -1.84 2.41 4.98
N ILE A 61 -2.75 2.51 4.01
CA ILE A 61 -3.59 3.70 3.87
C ILE A 61 -4.47 3.91 5.11
N PHE A 62 -5.03 2.84 5.68
CA PHE A 62 -5.86 2.95 6.87
C PHE A 62 -5.04 3.34 8.11
N ARG A 63 -3.78 2.91 8.20
CA ARG A 63 -2.87 3.38 9.25
C ARG A 63 -2.55 4.87 9.15
N LEU A 64 -2.46 5.39 7.93
CA LEU A 64 -2.13 6.79 7.67
C LEU A 64 -3.31 7.74 7.86
N VAL A 65 -4.52 7.28 7.56
CA VAL A 65 -5.73 8.13 7.48
C VAL A 65 -6.76 7.78 8.56
N ASP A 66 -6.86 6.50 8.96
CA ASP A 66 -7.83 5.99 9.93
C ASP A 66 -9.29 6.29 9.50
N ALA A 67 -10.15 6.59 10.46
CA ALA A 67 -11.59 6.78 10.25
C ALA A 67 -11.95 7.92 9.29
N ASP A 68 -11.06 8.89 9.09
CA ASP A 68 -11.28 9.99 8.14
C ASP A 68 -11.47 9.50 6.70
N MET A 69 -10.98 8.29 6.36
CA MET A 69 -11.29 7.65 5.07
C MET A 69 -12.78 7.49 4.79
N TYR A 70 -13.59 7.29 5.81
CA TYR A 70 -15.03 7.07 5.64
C TYR A 70 -15.80 8.37 5.43
N TRP A 71 -15.25 9.50 5.85
CA TRP A 71 -15.96 10.78 5.88
C TRP A 71 -15.40 11.82 4.93
N HIS A 72 -14.09 11.77 4.64
CA HIS A 72 -13.35 12.82 3.96
C HIS A 72 -12.60 12.34 2.70
N PHE A 73 -13.06 11.29 2.05
CA PHE A 73 -12.39 10.71 0.87
C PHE A 73 -13.03 11.11 -0.47
N LYS A 74 -13.63 12.31 -0.51
CA LYS A 74 -14.18 12.91 -1.74
C LYS A 74 -13.22 13.96 -2.30
N LYS A 75 -13.20 14.09 -3.62
CA LYS A 75 -12.49 15.20 -4.28
C LYS A 75 -13.07 16.54 -3.83
N GLY A 76 -12.19 17.47 -3.49
CA GLY A 76 -12.57 18.80 -3.03
C GLY A 76 -12.96 18.89 -1.54
N ASP A 77 -12.89 17.77 -0.80
CA ASP A 77 -12.99 17.80 0.65
C ASP A 77 -11.60 18.04 1.24
N GLU A 78 -11.40 19.18 1.87
CA GLU A 78 -10.13 19.57 2.47
C GLU A 78 -9.98 18.94 3.86
N ASN A 79 -9.11 17.91 3.94
CA ASN A 79 -8.78 17.26 5.21
C ASN A 79 -7.27 16.95 5.24
N GLY A 80 -6.53 17.63 6.11
CA GLY A 80 -5.07 17.53 6.20
C GLY A 80 -4.56 16.12 6.53
N THR A 81 -5.30 15.34 7.32
CA THR A 81 -4.96 13.93 7.61
C THR A 81 -5.05 13.09 6.35
N VAL A 82 -6.12 13.24 5.58
CA VAL A 82 -6.33 12.50 4.32
C VAL A 82 -5.29 12.91 3.29
N GLU A 83 -5.05 14.20 3.09
CA GLU A 83 -4.07 14.71 2.13
C GLU A 83 -2.66 14.19 2.44
N ARG A 84 -2.24 14.31 3.71
CA ARG A 84 -0.95 13.76 4.17
C ARG A 84 -0.89 12.25 3.98
N GLY A 85 -1.93 11.52 4.37
CA GLY A 85 -1.97 10.06 4.26
C GLY A 85 -1.87 9.59 2.81
N ILE A 86 -2.56 10.25 1.88
CA ILE A 86 -2.47 9.97 0.44
C ILE A 86 -1.07 10.28 -0.11
N ALA A 87 -0.47 11.40 0.28
CA ALA A 87 0.87 11.76 -0.15
C ALA A 87 1.91 10.73 0.30
N LEU A 88 1.85 10.31 1.57
CA LEU A 88 2.74 9.28 2.11
C LEU A 88 2.49 7.91 1.48
N HIS A 89 1.24 7.52 1.26
CA HIS A 89 0.91 6.26 0.60
C HIS A 89 1.51 6.19 -0.82
N LYS A 90 1.35 7.26 -1.61
CA LYS A 90 1.95 7.37 -2.94
C LYS A 90 3.48 7.31 -2.88
N MET A 91 4.09 8.05 -1.96
CA MET A 91 5.54 8.06 -1.79
C MET A 91 6.08 6.68 -1.41
N ILE A 92 5.48 6.01 -0.44
CA ILE A 92 5.87 4.66 0.00
C ILE A 92 5.86 3.69 -1.18
N ARG A 93 4.80 3.68 -1.97
CA ARG A 93 4.66 2.81 -3.14
C ARG A 93 5.68 3.15 -4.21
N LEU A 94 5.84 4.43 -4.54
CA LEU A 94 6.78 4.90 -5.57
C LEU A 94 8.23 4.55 -5.20
N VAL A 95 8.65 4.84 -3.97
CA VAL A 95 10.02 4.59 -3.52
C VAL A 95 10.30 3.08 -3.47
N THR A 96 9.34 2.27 -3.01
CA THR A 96 9.49 0.81 -3.02
C THR A 96 9.58 0.27 -4.45
N ALA A 97 8.72 0.74 -5.36
CA ALA A 97 8.76 0.30 -6.77
C ALA A 97 10.04 0.77 -7.50
N SER A 98 10.57 1.96 -7.16
CA SER A 98 11.80 2.49 -7.80
C SER A 98 13.09 1.79 -7.35
N THR A 99 13.05 1.02 -6.28
CA THR A 99 14.22 0.29 -5.73
C THR A 99 14.17 -1.22 -5.99
N ILE A 100 13.27 -1.67 -6.84
CA ILE A 100 13.14 -3.09 -7.18
C ILE A 100 14.37 -3.62 -7.93
N ASP A 101 14.61 -4.92 -7.79
CA ASP A 101 15.70 -5.63 -8.47
C ASP A 101 15.20 -6.90 -9.18
N GLY A 102 14.03 -7.36 -8.90
CA GLY A 102 13.43 -8.55 -9.48
C GLY A 102 11.98 -8.34 -9.88
N GLY A 103 11.17 -7.87 -8.96
CA GLY A 103 9.76 -7.65 -9.22
C GLY A 103 9.09 -6.80 -8.15
N TYR A 104 7.88 -6.35 -8.44
CA TYR A 104 7.02 -5.63 -7.53
C TYR A 104 5.72 -6.40 -7.34
N LEU A 105 5.36 -6.64 -6.08
CA LEU A 105 4.11 -7.29 -5.72
C LEU A 105 3.12 -6.24 -5.22
N ASN A 106 1.91 -6.30 -5.71
CA ASN A 106 0.79 -5.56 -5.17
C ASN A 106 -0.33 -6.51 -4.74
N PHE A 107 -0.84 -6.33 -3.54
CA PHE A 107 -2.05 -7.03 -3.11
C PHE A 107 -3.28 -6.27 -3.61
N MET A 108 -4.19 -6.98 -4.27
CA MET A 108 -5.36 -6.41 -4.94
C MET A 108 -6.13 -5.42 -4.04
N GLY A 109 -6.38 -4.23 -4.55
CA GLY A 109 -7.08 -3.15 -3.85
C GLY A 109 -6.17 -2.18 -3.11
N ASN A 110 -4.93 -2.57 -2.79
CA ASN A 110 -3.99 -1.68 -2.12
C ASN A 110 -3.50 -0.56 -3.06
N GLU A 111 -3.49 -0.81 -4.36
CA GLU A 111 -3.15 0.17 -5.40
C GLU A 111 -4.03 1.41 -5.37
N PHE A 112 -5.30 1.25 -5.07
CA PHE A 112 -6.22 2.38 -4.94
C PHE A 112 -6.58 2.74 -3.48
N GLY A 113 -5.90 2.14 -2.50
CA GLY A 113 -6.12 2.44 -1.08
C GLY A 113 -7.43 1.89 -0.54
N HIS A 114 -7.82 0.67 -0.90
CA HIS A 114 -9.02 0.03 -0.35
C HIS A 114 -8.99 0.07 1.18
N PRO A 115 -10.02 0.61 1.84
CA PRO A 115 -9.95 0.94 3.27
C PRO A 115 -10.10 -0.26 4.21
N GLU A 116 -10.75 -1.31 3.74
CA GLU A 116 -11.18 -2.42 4.59
C GLU A 116 -10.29 -3.65 4.41
N TRP A 117 -10.15 -4.42 5.49
CA TRP A 117 -9.57 -5.75 5.40
C TRP A 117 -10.52 -6.71 4.68
N ILE A 118 -9.98 -7.84 4.21
CA ILE A 118 -10.79 -8.96 3.74
C ILE A 118 -11.07 -9.88 4.94
N ASP A 119 -12.34 -10.14 5.23
CA ASP A 119 -12.76 -11.15 6.21
C ASP A 119 -13.33 -12.35 5.47
N PHE A 120 -12.59 -13.45 5.47
CA PHE A 120 -13.01 -14.68 4.80
C PHE A 120 -14.23 -15.30 5.49
N PRO A 121 -15.08 -16.03 4.73
CA PRO A 121 -16.18 -16.76 5.31
C PRO A 121 -15.71 -17.71 6.43
N ARG A 122 -16.27 -17.55 7.60
CA ARG A 122 -15.96 -18.35 8.79
C ARG A 122 -17.18 -18.40 9.72
N GLU A 123 -17.17 -19.29 10.70
CA GLU A 123 -18.28 -19.44 11.65
C GLU A 123 -18.64 -18.12 12.34
N GLY A 124 -17.65 -17.35 12.79
CA GLY A 124 -17.85 -16.09 13.51
C GLY A 124 -18.50 -14.96 12.71
N ASN A 125 -18.57 -15.06 11.37
CA ASN A 125 -19.29 -14.11 10.50
C ASN A 125 -20.45 -14.76 9.73
N GLY A 126 -20.92 -15.94 10.19
CA GLY A 126 -22.03 -16.66 9.56
C GLY A 126 -21.72 -17.12 8.13
N TRP A 127 -20.47 -17.44 7.84
CA TRP A 127 -19.98 -17.83 6.51
C TRP A 127 -20.25 -16.81 5.42
N SER A 128 -20.26 -15.51 5.79
CA SER A 128 -20.57 -14.40 4.91
C SER A 128 -19.41 -14.06 3.97
N TYR A 129 -19.72 -13.83 2.69
CA TYR A 129 -18.79 -13.30 1.67
C TYR A 129 -18.77 -11.78 1.61
N LYS A 130 -19.52 -11.08 2.47
CA LYS A 130 -19.68 -9.62 2.39
C LYS A 130 -18.34 -8.89 2.38
N TYR A 131 -17.42 -9.28 3.25
CA TYR A 131 -16.10 -8.67 3.39
C TYR A 131 -14.97 -9.47 2.70
N ALA A 132 -15.31 -10.53 1.97
CA ALA A 132 -14.35 -11.31 1.19
C ALA A 132 -14.06 -10.72 -0.20
N ARG A 133 -14.55 -9.51 -0.47
CA ARG A 133 -14.44 -8.87 -1.79
C ARG A 133 -13.88 -7.47 -1.65
N ARG A 134 -13.08 -7.07 -2.65
CA ARG A 134 -12.72 -5.66 -2.83
C ARG A 134 -13.89 -4.89 -3.45
N GLN A 135 -14.05 -3.66 -3.00
CA GLN A 135 -15.09 -2.74 -3.49
C GLN A 135 -14.54 -1.96 -4.70
N TRP A 136 -14.51 -2.60 -5.87
CA TRP A 136 -13.98 -2.00 -7.10
C TRP A 136 -14.75 -0.75 -7.52
N ASN A 137 -16.02 -0.63 -7.15
CA ASN A 137 -16.80 0.58 -7.37
C ASN A 137 -16.21 1.83 -6.73
N LEU A 138 -15.33 1.70 -5.73
CA LEU A 138 -14.65 2.84 -5.12
C LEU A 138 -13.64 3.47 -6.08
N VAL A 139 -12.83 2.67 -6.77
CA VAL A 139 -11.84 3.17 -7.74
C VAL A 139 -12.52 3.65 -9.02
N ASP A 140 -13.65 3.07 -9.40
CA ASP A 140 -14.42 3.47 -10.58
C ASP A 140 -15.13 4.82 -10.39
N ASN A 141 -15.38 5.21 -9.14
CA ASN A 141 -16.06 6.48 -8.84
C ASN A 141 -15.08 7.66 -8.90
N LYS A 142 -15.25 8.49 -9.95
CA LYS A 142 -14.40 9.65 -10.24
C LYS A 142 -14.48 10.79 -9.22
N ASP A 143 -15.50 10.78 -8.36
CA ASP A 143 -15.67 11.79 -7.31
C ASP A 143 -14.93 11.42 -6.01
N LEU A 144 -14.38 10.21 -5.95
CA LEU A 144 -13.64 9.72 -4.78
C LEU A 144 -12.12 9.75 -5.01
N LEU A 145 -11.38 9.90 -3.93
CA LEU A 145 -9.92 9.93 -3.96
C LEU A 145 -9.28 8.56 -4.25
N TYR A 146 -10.03 7.46 -4.09
CA TYR A 146 -9.61 6.13 -4.53
C TYR A 146 -9.29 6.09 -6.02
N HIS A 147 -10.08 6.79 -6.84
CA HIS A 147 -9.82 6.93 -8.28
C HIS A 147 -8.46 7.57 -8.54
N CYS A 148 -8.13 8.65 -7.83
CA CYS A 148 -6.85 9.33 -7.96
C CYS A 148 -5.65 8.46 -7.54
N LEU A 149 -5.85 7.59 -6.55
CA LEU A 149 -4.82 6.63 -6.14
C LEU A 149 -4.63 5.54 -7.21
N GLY A 150 -5.71 5.04 -7.81
CA GLY A 150 -5.64 4.10 -8.91
C GLY A 150 -4.95 4.68 -10.15
N ASP A 151 -5.26 5.92 -10.51
CA ASP A 151 -4.58 6.65 -11.61
C ASP A 151 -3.09 6.82 -11.34
N PHE A 152 -2.73 7.16 -10.10
CA PHE A 152 -1.32 7.25 -9.69
C PHE A 152 -0.60 5.92 -9.83
N ASP A 153 -1.21 4.83 -9.38
CA ASP A 153 -0.61 3.49 -9.47
C ASP A 153 -0.36 3.08 -10.93
N GLY A 154 -1.35 3.29 -11.79
CA GLY A 154 -1.22 3.04 -13.21
C GLY A 154 -0.07 3.85 -13.85
N ALA A 155 0.02 5.14 -13.54
CA ALA A 155 1.09 6.01 -14.02
C ALA A 155 2.46 5.59 -13.46
N MET A 156 2.53 5.20 -12.19
CA MET A 156 3.75 4.70 -11.57
C MET A 156 4.25 3.44 -12.28
N LEU A 157 3.41 2.45 -12.45
CA LEU A 157 3.78 1.18 -13.09
C LEU A 157 4.18 1.36 -14.55
N ALA A 158 3.55 2.25 -15.29
CA ALA A 158 3.92 2.57 -16.67
C ALA A 158 5.36 3.06 -16.78
N ASN A 159 5.88 3.77 -15.76
CA ASN A 159 7.27 4.24 -15.75
C ASN A 159 8.30 3.15 -15.44
N PHE A 160 7.88 2.03 -14.86
CA PHE A 160 8.77 0.90 -14.53
C PHE A 160 8.65 -0.26 -15.51
N SER A 161 7.71 -0.22 -16.45
CA SER A 161 7.62 -1.21 -17.50
C SER A 161 8.82 -1.05 -18.44
N PRO A 162 9.57 -2.14 -18.76
CA PRO A 162 10.61 -2.06 -19.77
C PRO A 162 9.96 -1.60 -21.06
N GLY A 163 10.54 -0.57 -21.68
CA GLY A 163 9.98 0.16 -22.79
C GLY A 163 9.42 -0.74 -23.89
N GLN A 164 8.24 -0.37 -24.38
CA GLN A 164 7.72 -0.82 -25.67
C GLN A 164 8.55 -0.21 -26.79
#